data_92d4d8686465d9ffe2c75a14de07d2ee
#
_entry.id   92d4d8686465d9ffe2c75a14de07d2ee
#
_cell.length_a   1.000
_cell.length_b   1.000
_cell.length_c   1.000
_cell.angle_alpha   90.00
_cell.angle_beta   90.00
_cell.angle_gamma   90.00
#
_symmetry.space_group_name_H-M   'P 1'
#
loop_
_entity.id
_entity.type
_entity.pdbx_description
1 polymer ?
#
loop_
_entity_poly.entity_id
_entity_poly.type
_entity_poly.pdbx_seq_one_letter_code
_entity_poly.pdbx_strand_id
1 'polypeptide(L)'
;MRRATVYDVAKKAGVSTATVSFTFRRPDKVKPSTRAKVLRAAKDLDYVPSANARGLARGNTGVLGLYSFDMLIERPLGDEDDFDSCSGGNDVVSENGKPIFSKRAGESFDCPSVLSYPLYVDEVQRGFELECRRRNRAVLLGTAIRHDDGAGITDVAGRVDGLAVFPNEFTSTMPLEALCRSIPIVRLSEGDGDEPAAYISCDNETGMNQLIDHLVDVHGVHDMEFVGSLDNYDSRHRFAAMRAKLKMKGLRVPDLPLDDSVSGTHEWFVDLCEVIDAGRLPQALLCATDQTAFEVMSVLRDAGVRVPQDVILTGFDGVLAGQVLTPTLTTVRQPLELLGQLAARLLDEQAGEPWGKPERFRLPVKLIVRGSCGC
;
A
#
# COMPACT_ATOMS: atom_id res chain seq x y z
N MET A 1 1.01 -17.89 -34.54
CA MET A 1 1.62 -16.89 -35.47
C MET A 1 2.89 -16.33 -34.85
N ARG A 2 3.98 -16.18 -35.59
CA ARG A 2 5.22 -15.56 -35.06
C ARG A 2 5.03 -14.06 -34.91
N ARG A 3 5.34 -13.53 -33.73
CA ARG A 3 5.22 -12.10 -33.42
C ARG A 3 6.23 -11.29 -34.27
N ALA A 4 5.79 -10.20 -34.91
CA ALA A 4 6.68 -9.37 -35.73
C ALA A 4 7.78 -8.72 -34.86
N THR A 5 8.98 -8.60 -35.44
CA THR A 5 10.17 -8.05 -34.76
C THR A 5 10.57 -6.70 -35.34
N VAL A 6 11.48 -6.00 -34.64
CA VAL A 6 12.06 -4.74 -35.16
C VAL A 6 12.74 -4.93 -36.52
N TYR A 7 13.28 -6.12 -36.79
CA TYR A 7 13.90 -6.46 -38.06
C TYR A 7 12.88 -6.57 -39.19
N ASP A 8 11.71 -7.13 -38.93
CA ASP A 8 10.62 -7.22 -39.90
C ASP A 8 10.09 -5.85 -40.30
N VAL A 9 9.94 -4.93 -39.32
CA VAL A 9 9.53 -3.53 -39.59
C VAL A 9 10.61 -2.80 -40.37
N ALA A 10 11.89 -2.94 -40.01
CA ALA A 10 13.01 -2.30 -40.71
C ALA A 10 13.07 -2.77 -42.19
N LYS A 11 12.93 -4.05 -42.44
CA LYS A 11 12.89 -4.67 -43.78
C LYS A 11 11.70 -4.13 -44.58
N LYS A 12 10.50 -4.09 -43.98
CA LYS A 12 9.27 -3.62 -44.64
C LYS A 12 9.30 -2.12 -44.95
N ALA A 13 9.86 -1.31 -44.03
CA ALA A 13 9.96 0.14 -44.18
C ALA A 13 11.14 0.58 -45.06
N GLY A 14 12.08 -0.32 -45.38
CA GLY A 14 13.30 -0.01 -46.14
C GLY A 14 14.29 0.89 -45.38
N VAL A 15 14.40 0.70 -44.07
CA VAL A 15 15.27 1.49 -43.19
C VAL A 15 16.09 0.58 -42.24
N SER A 16 17.09 1.15 -41.54
CA SER A 16 17.81 0.43 -40.52
C SER A 16 16.96 0.19 -39.26
N THR A 17 17.27 -0.84 -38.48
CA THR A 17 16.66 -1.10 -37.16
C THR A 17 16.86 0.07 -36.22
N ALA A 18 17.99 0.80 -36.32
CA ALA A 18 18.23 2.01 -35.55
C ALA A 18 17.20 3.10 -35.91
N THR A 19 16.86 3.28 -37.20
CA THR A 19 15.84 4.25 -37.64
C THR A 19 14.46 3.87 -37.11
N VAL A 20 14.09 2.58 -37.12
CA VAL A 20 12.85 2.10 -36.51
C VAL A 20 12.85 2.43 -35.02
N SER A 21 13.92 2.11 -34.31
CA SER A 21 14.08 2.40 -32.88
C SER A 21 13.95 3.92 -32.58
N PHE A 22 14.60 4.79 -33.38
CA PHE A 22 14.49 6.24 -33.23
C PHE A 22 13.07 6.75 -33.50
N THR A 23 12.36 6.17 -34.47
CA THR A 23 10.97 6.55 -34.75
C THR A 23 10.06 6.45 -33.54
N PHE A 24 10.25 5.43 -32.71
CA PHE A 24 9.45 5.21 -31.48
C PHE A 24 10.02 5.91 -30.24
N ARG A 25 11.33 6.25 -30.22
CA ARG A 25 11.98 6.83 -29.02
C ARG A 25 12.17 8.34 -29.09
N ARG A 26 12.55 8.86 -30.26
CA ARG A 26 12.89 10.26 -30.52
C ARG A 26 12.37 10.65 -31.90
N PRO A 27 11.04 10.74 -32.03
CA PRO A 27 10.39 10.99 -33.30
C PRO A 27 10.82 12.32 -33.97
N ASP A 28 11.27 13.27 -33.16
CA ASP A 28 11.84 14.54 -33.54
C ASP A 28 13.18 14.42 -34.31
N LYS A 29 13.93 13.36 -34.05
CA LYS A 29 15.21 13.06 -34.73
C LYS A 29 15.08 12.30 -36.02
N VAL A 30 13.86 11.94 -36.43
CA VAL A 30 13.59 11.20 -37.67
C VAL A 30 12.77 12.06 -38.63
N LYS A 31 13.20 12.16 -39.89
CA LYS A 31 12.48 12.94 -40.91
C LYS A 31 11.00 12.51 -40.97
N PRO A 32 10.03 13.43 -41.02
CA PRO A 32 8.61 13.12 -41.01
C PRO A 32 8.17 12.05 -42.01
N SER A 33 8.74 12.08 -43.23
CA SER A 33 8.46 11.11 -44.27
C SER A 33 8.95 9.70 -43.95
N THR A 34 10.13 9.58 -43.33
CA THR A 34 10.70 8.31 -42.87
C THR A 34 9.89 7.76 -41.69
N ARG A 35 9.53 8.63 -40.73
CA ARG A 35 8.67 8.28 -39.60
C ARG A 35 7.33 7.72 -40.07
N ALA A 36 6.68 8.36 -41.04
CA ALA A 36 5.41 7.89 -41.60
C ALA A 36 5.53 6.49 -42.21
N LYS A 37 6.64 6.19 -42.93
CA LYS A 37 6.90 4.87 -43.53
C LYS A 37 7.04 3.80 -42.42
N VAL A 38 7.80 4.10 -41.38
CA VAL A 38 8.03 3.14 -40.25
C VAL A 38 6.75 2.86 -39.50
N LEU A 39 5.96 3.89 -39.17
CA LEU A 39 4.68 3.73 -38.46
C LEU A 39 3.66 2.92 -39.28
N ARG A 40 3.62 3.13 -40.61
CA ARG A 40 2.77 2.33 -41.50
C ARG A 40 3.23 0.86 -41.52
N ALA A 41 4.52 0.62 -41.69
CA ALA A 41 5.07 -0.73 -41.67
C ALA A 41 4.83 -1.46 -40.35
N ALA A 42 4.94 -0.76 -39.22
CA ALA A 42 4.64 -1.31 -37.90
C ALA A 42 3.16 -1.67 -37.75
N LYS A 43 2.24 -0.78 -38.20
CA LYS A 43 0.81 -1.06 -38.19
C LYS A 43 0.44 -2.26 -39.07
N ASP A 44 0.99 -2.35 -40.29
CA ASP A 44 0.71 -3.45 -41.21
C ASP A 44 1.24 -4.81 -40.73
N LEU A 45 2.16 -4.83 -39.78
CA LEU A 45 2.75 -6.03 -39.20
C LEU A 45 2.24 -6.31 -37.78
N ASP A 46 1.29 -5.53 -37.29
CA ASP A 46 0.85 -5.56 -35.88
C ASP A 46 2.03 -5.53 -34.89
N TYR A 47 3.07 -4.77 -35.25
CA TYR A 47 4.27 -4.66 -34.44
C TYR A 47 4.09 -3.69 -33.29
N VAL A 48 4.27 -4.20 -32.08
CA VAL A 48 4.36 -3.39 -30.85
C VAL A 48 5.81 -3.43 -30.36
N PRO A 49 6.46 -2.25 -30.17
CA PRO A 49 7.83 -2.21 -29.63
C PRO A 49 7.94 -2.90 -28.28
N SER A 50 8.80 -3.92 -28.17
CA SER A 50 9.03 -4.62 -26.90
C SER A 50 9.70 -3.70 -25.87
N ALA A 51 9.16 -3.61 -24.68
CA ALA A 51 9.74 -2.89 -23.55
C ALA A 51 11.10 -3.53 -23.14
N ASN A 52 11.15 -4.85 -23.07
CA ASN A 52 12.35 -5.61 -22.71
C ASN A 52 13.52 -5.40 -23.70
N ALA A 53 13.23 -5.37 -25.03
CA ALA A 53 14.25 -5.07 -26.03
C ALA A 53 14.75 -3.62 -25.97
N ARG A 54 13.95 -2.71 -25.41
CA ARG A 54 14.35 -1.32 -25.18
C ARG A 54 15.24 -1.18 -23.95
N GLY A 55 14.93 -1.92 -22.89
CA GLY A 55 15.67 -1.96 -21.62
C GLY A 55 17.08 -2.51 -21.82
N LEU A 56 17.20 -3.67 -22.45
CA LEU A 56 18.50 -4.31 -22.76
C LEU A 56 19.49 -3.38 -23.51
N ALA A 57 18.99 -2.51 -24.39
CA ALA A 57 19.83 -1.59 -25.14
C ALA A 57 20.23 -0.31 -24.37
N ARG A 58 19.67 -0.07 -23.19
CA ARG A 58 19.90 1.13 -22.36
C ARG A 58 20.48 0.79 -20.99
N GLY A 59 20.52 -0.47 -20.58
CA GLY A 59 20.81 -0.87 -19.20
C GLY A 59 19.72 -0.46 -18.20
N ASN A 60 18.49 -0.12 -18.68
CA ASN A 60 17.40 0.41 -17.86
C ASN A 60 16.06 -0.04 -18.45
N THR A 61 15.18 -0.62 -17.64
CA THR A 61 13.90 -1.18 -18.07
C THR A 61 12.84 -0.13 -18.38
N GLY A 62 12.96 1.04 -17.77
CA GLY A 62 11.94 2.10 -17.80
C GLY A 62 10.74 1.80 -16.89
N VAL A 63 10.87 0.84 -15.98
CA VAL A 63 9.83 0.36 -15.07
C VAL A 63 10.25 0.62 -13.63
N LEU A 64 9.35 1.16 -12.81
CA LEU A 64 9.51 1.21 -11.36
C LEU A 64 8.54 0.22 -10.71
N GLY A 65 8.99 -0.43 -9.64
CA GLY A 65 8.19 -1.41 -8.91
C GLY A 65 7.57 -0.82 -7.65
N LEU A 66 6.38 -1.29 -7.33
CA LEU A 66 5.75 -1.13 -6.02
C LEU A 66 5.38 -2.52 -5.52
N TYR A 67 5.90 -2.91 -4.37
CA TYR A 67 5.70 -4.22 -3.79
C TYR A 67 4.95 -4.09 -2.47
N SER A 68 3.77 -4.68 -2.43
CA SER A 68 2.98 -4.82 -1.22
C SER A 68 3.01 -6.28 -0.81
N PHE A 69 3.50 -6.53 0.40
CA PHE A 69 3.34 -7.83 1.00
C PHE A 69 1.86 -8.02 1.33
N ASP A 70 1.42 -9.18 1.64
CA ASP A 70 0.11 -9.72 1.98
C ASP A 70 -1.00 -8.76 2.51
N MET A 71 -0.72 -7.47 2.57
CA MET A 71 -1.65 -6.41 2.97
C MET A 71 -2.87 -6.31 2.06
N LEU A 72 -2.84 -6.97 0.89
CA LEU A 72 -3.91 -6.92 -0.10
C LEU A 72 -4.83 -8.15 -0.04
N ILE A 73 -4.44 -9.23 0.66
CA ILE A 73 -5.14 -10.51 0.58
C ILE A 73 -5.17 -11.18 1.95
N GLU A 74 -6.04 -10.74 2.83
CA GLU A 74 -6.44 -11.58 3.98
C GLU A 74 -7.38 -12.73 3.59
N ARG A 75 -7.65 -12.90 2.30
CA ARG A 75 -8.38 -14.06 1.82
C ARG A 75 -7.39 -15.17 1.50
N PRO A 76 -7.53 -16.36 2.13
CA PRO A 76 -6.79 -17.52 1.67
C PRO A 76 -7.16 -17.71 0.19
N LEU A 77 -6.16 -17.60 -0.69
CA LEU A 77 -6.26 -18.19 -2.01
C LEU A 77 -6.38 -19.68 -1.72
N GLY A 78 -7.58 -20.24 -1.87
CA GLY A 78 -7.78 -21.68 -1.75
C GLY A 78 -6.86 -22.41 -2.72
N ASP A 79 -6.53 -23.64 -2.39
CA ASP A 79 -5.78 -24.50 -3.29
C ASP A 79 -6.43 -24.51 -4.68
N GLU A 80 -5.62 -24.61 -5.74
CA GLU A 80 -6.10 -24.58 -7.14
C GLU A 80 -7.20 -25.61 -7.42
N ASP A 81 -7.31 -26.65 -6.59
CA ASP A 81 -8.32 -27.71 -6.66
C ASP A 81 -9.74 -27.26 -6.23
N ASP A 82 -9.90 -26.13 -5.53
CA ASP A 82 -11.21 -25.58 -5.13
C ASP A 82 -11.96 -24.90 -6.28
N PHE A 83 -11.33 -24.72 -7.43
CA PHE A 83 -11.93 -24.04 -8.59
C PHE A 83 -13.06 -24.88 -9.23
N ASP A 84 -13.05 -26.22 -9.07
CA ASP A 84 -13.99 -27.14 -9.71
C ASP A 84 -15.25 -27.47 -8.86
N SER A 85 -15.33 -27.08 -7.59
CA SER A 85 -16.38 -27.54 -6.68
C SER A 85 -17.56 -26.57 -6.48
N CYS A 86 -17.60 -25.44 -7.14
CA CYS A 86 -18.63 -24.41 -6.92
C CYS A 86 -19.78 -24.48 -7.91
N SER A 87 -20.69 -25.41 -7.68
CA SER A 87 -22.00 -25.45 -8.36
C SER A 87 -23.03 -24.62 -7.59
N GLY A 88 -23.13 -23.34 -7.89
CA GLY A 88 -24.10 -22.44 -7.24
C GLY A 88 -24.21 -21.06 -7.89
N GLY A 89 -24.94 -20.98 -8.95
CA GLY A 89 -25.89 -19.90 -9.29
C GLY A 89 -25.39 -18.54 -9.77
N ASN A 90 -24.10 -18.18 -9.73
CA ASN A 90 -23.61 -16.85 -10.16
C ASN A 90 -22.25 -16.90 -10.87
N ASP A 91 -22.09 -17.82 -11.77
CA ASP A 91 -20.87 -17.95 -12.57
C ASP A 91 -20.77 -16.81 -13.59
N VAL A 92 -19.58 -16.23 -13.72
CA VAL A 92 -19.26 -15.40 -14.89
C VAL A 92 -19.05 -16.35 -16.06
N VAL A 93 -19.98 -16.31 -17.02
CA VAL A 93 -19.95 -17.18 -18.20
C VAL A 93 -19.55 -16.37 -19.43
N SER A 94 -18.81 -17.01 -20.35
CA SER A 94 -18.57 -16.45 -21.66
C SER A 94 -19.87 -16.37 -22.48
N GLU A 95 -19.87 -15.62 -23.57
CA GLU A 95 -21.02 -15.54 -24.51
C GLU A 95 -21.46 -16.93 -25.01
N ASN A 96 -20.58 -17.93 -24.98
CA ASN A 96 -20.85 -19.32 -25.34
C ASN A 96 -21.28 -20.19 -24.15
N GLY A 97 -21.60 -19.60 -23.01
CA GLY A 97 -22.07 -20.33 -21.83
C GLY A 97 -20.96 -21.10 -21.07
N LYS A 98 -19.67 -20.92 -21.44
CA LYS A 98 -18.56 -21.55 -20.74
C LYS A 98 -18.27 -20.74 -19.48
N PRO A 99 -18.25 -21.32 -18.28
CA PRO A 99 -17.86 -20.64 -17.07
C PRO A 99 -16.40 -20.14 -17.21
N ILE A 100 -16.18 -18.83 -16.95
CA ILE A 100 -14.87 -18.19 -16.93
C ILE A 100 -14.40 -18.05 -15.51
N PHE A 101 -15.34 -17.83 -14.59
CA PHE A 101 -15.09 -17.62 -13.19
C PHE A 101 -16.29 -18.14 -12.39
N SER A 102 -16.04 -19.03 -11.46
CA SER A 102 -17.05 -19.56 -10.55
C SER A 102 -16.84 -18.97 -9.16
N LYS A 103 -17.92 -18.54 -8.53
CA LYS A 103 -17.91 -18.01 -7.18
C LYS A 103 -17.75 -19.13 -6.17
N ARG A 104 -16.90 -18.95 -5.16
CA ARG A 104 -16.79 -19.88 -4.05
C ARG A 104 -18.11 -19.99 -3.27
N ALA A 105 -18.46 -21.19 -2.83
CA ALA A 105 -19.62 -21.40 -1.96
C ALA A 105 -19.42 -20.61 -0.65
N GLY A 106 -20.36 -19.70 -0.36
CA GLY A 106 -20.31 -18.81 0.82
C GLY A 106 -19.84 -17.38 0.55
N GLU A 107 -19.30 -17.06 -0.63
CA GLU A 107 -19.08 -15.67 -1.01
C GLU A 107 -20.40 -15.04 -1.48
N SER A 108 -20.93 -14.11 -0.70
CA SER A 108 -22.02 -13.24 -1.14
C SER A 108 -21.47 -12.13 -2.05
N PHE A 109 -22.19 -11.78 -3.15
CA PHE A 109 -21.97 -10.50 -3.84
C PHE A 109 -22.35 -9.32 -2.93
N ASP A 110 -22.75 -9.62 -1.69
CA ASP A 110 -22.97 -8.64 -0.67
C ASP A 110 -21.66 -7.86 -0.48
N CYS A 111 -21.82 -6.59 -0.37
CA CYS A 111 -20.77 -5.57 -0.32
C CYS A 111 -19.51 -6.10 0.38
N PRO A 112 -18.34 -6.13 -0.27
CA PRO A 112 -17.12 -6.51 0.41
C PRO A 112 -16.96 -5.58 1.60
N SER A 113 -16.62 -6.14 2.76
CA SER A 113 -16.31 -5.34 3.94
C SER A 113 -15.23 -4.32 3.59
N VAL A 114 -15.40 -3.07 4.02
CA VAL A 114 -14.34 -2.04 3.95
C VAL A 114 -13.03 -2.59 4.55
N LEU A 115 -13.15 -3.54 5.48
CA LEU A 115 -12.07 -4.23 6.15
C LEU A 115 -11.22 -5.12 5.22
N SER A 116 -11.78 -5.50 4.06
CA SER A 116 -11.08 -6.33 3.07
C SER A 116 -10.21 -5.53 2.10
N TYR A 117 -10.22 -4.20 2.19
CA TYR A 117 -9.47 -3.31 1.30
C TYR A 117 -8.40 -2.54 2.08
N PRO A 118 -7.15 -2.63 1.69
CA PRO A 118 -6.06 -1.87 2.31
C PRO A 118 -6.08 -0.43 1.81
N LEU A 119 -7.02 0.37 2.29
CA LEU A 119 -7.27 1.75 1.85
C LEU A 119 -6.03 2.65 1.93
N TYR A 120 -5.14 2.36 2.89
CA TYR A 120 -3.84 3.01 3.02
C TYR A 120 -2.96 2.75 1.78
N VAL A 121 -2.84 1.48 1.37
CA VAL A 121 -2.03 1.06 0.22
C VAL A 121 -2.56 1.66 -1.06
N ASP A 122 -3.88 1.69 -1.25
CA ASP A 122 -4.53 2.23 -2.45
C ASP A 122 -4.19 3.71 -2.69
N GLU A 123 -4.20 4.54 -1.62
CA GLU A 123 -3.87 5.96 -1.76
C GLU A 123 -2.37 6.15 -2.06
N VAL A 124 -1.49 5.38 -1.43
CA VAL A 124 -0.04 5.41 -1.71
C VAL A 124 0.25 4.95 -3.14
N GLN A 125 -0.35 3.84 -3.57
CA GLN A 125 -0.23 3.33 -4.94
C GLN A 125 -0.67 4.37 -5.95
N ARG A 126 -1.81 5.02 -5.74
CA ARG A 126 -2.27 6.12 -6.62
C ARG A 126 -1.22 7.22 -6.77
N GLY A 127 -0.62 7.64 -5.66
CA GLY A 127 0.45 8.64 -5.66
C GLY A 127 1.66 8.18 -6.48
N PHE A 128 2.09 6.93 -6.28
CA PHE A 128 3.19 6.32 -6.99
C PHE A 128 2.93 6.25 -8.51
N GLU A 129 1.76 5.79 -8.91
CA GLU A 129 1.35 5.71 -10.32
C GLU A 129 1.30 7.09 -10.99
N LEU A 130 0.76 8.11 -10.31
CA LEU A 130 0.69 9.48 -10.83
C LEU A 130 2.08 10.04 -11.11
N GLU A 131 3.05 9.84 -10.20
CA GLU A 131 4.40 10.34 -10.39
C GLU A 131 5.15 9.54 -11.47
N CYS A 132 5.00 8.23 -11.51
CA CYS A 132 5.53 7.38 -12.58
C CYS A 132 5.02 7.86 -13.96
N ARG A 133 3.73 8.16 -14.06
CA ARG A 133 3.14 8.70 -15.30
C ARG A 133 3.77 10.05 -15.70
N ARG A 134 3.96 10.97 -14.75
CA ARG A 134 4.62 12.27 -15.00
C ARG A 134 6.04 12.11 -15.53
N ARG A 135 6.75 11.08 -15.03
CA ARG A 135 8.14 10.76 -15.39
C ARG A 135 8.26 9.82 -16.58
N ASN A 136 7.12 9.45 -17.20
CA ASN A 136 7.07 8.50 -18.33
C ASN A 136 7.70 7.15 -17.97
N ARG A 137 7.44 6.66 -16.75
CA ARG A 137 7.81 5.35 -16.24
C ARG A 137 6.60 4.42 -16.26
N ALA A 138 6.80 3.15 -16.57
CA ALA A 138 5.81 2.11 -16.35
C ALA A 138 5.85 1.68 -14.87
N VAL A 139 4.74 1.11 -14.38
CA VAL A 139 4.65 0.55 -13.03
C VAL A 139 4.52 -0.96 -13.13
N LEU A 140 5.27 -1.67 -12.29
CA LEU A 140 5.09 -3.09 -12.01
C LEU A 140 4.62 -3.21 -10.56
N LEU A 141 3.40 -3.71 -10.37
CA LEU A 141 2.89 -4.06 -9.06
C LEU A 141 3.29 -5.49 -8.74
N GLY A 142 3.86 -5.70 -7.57
CA GLY A 142 4.20 -7.01 -7.03
C GLY A 142 3.53 -7.21 -5.68
N THR A 143 3.19 -8.46 -5.39
CA THR A 143 2.63 -8.86 -4.09
C THR A 143 3.21 -10.20 -3.67
N ALA A 144 3.40 -10.42 -2.38
CA ALA A 144 3.73 -11.72 -1.84
C ALA A 144 2.46 -12.49 -1.47
N ILE A 145 2.51 -13.79 -1.63
CA ILE A 145 1.57 -14.72 -1.01
C ILE A 145 2.20 -15.15 0.32
N ARG A 146 1.39 -15.39 1.37
CA ARG A 146 1.83 -15.97 2.64
C ARG A 146 2.72 -17.18 2.35
N HIS A 147 3.90 -17.26 2.99
CA HIS A 147 4.93 -18.29 2.80
C HIS A 147 5.85 -18.12 1.58
N ASP A 148 5.89 -16.95 0.92
CA ASP A 148 6.93 -16.65 -0.06
C ASP A 148 8.28 -16.50 0.67
N ASP A 149 9.26 -17.30 0.26
CA ASP A 149 10.65 -17.28 0.77
C ASP A 149 11.47 -16.08 0.24
N GLY A 150 10.80 -15.07 -0.33
CA GLY A 150 11.42 -13.90 -0.96
C GLY A 150 11.69 -14.08 -2.46
N ALA A 151 11.25 -15.19 -3.07
CA ALA A 151 11.39 -15.40 -4.49
C ALA A 151 10.59 -14.37 -5.29
N GLY A 152 9.38 -14.02 -4.84
CA GLY A 152 8.50 -13.06 -5.51
C GLY A 152 9.10 -11.65 -5.58
N ILE A 153 9.62 -11.13 -4.48
CA ILE A 153 10.26 -9.80 -4.47
C ILE A 153 11.53 -9.78 -5.32
N THR A 154 12.29 -10.87 -5.32
CA THR A 154 13.52 -11.00 -6.14
C THR A 154 13.19 -11.02 -7.64
N ASP A 155 12.12 -11.70 -8.04
CA ASP A 155 11.64 -11.72 -9.42
C ASP A 155 11.17 -10.33 -9.89
N VAL A 156 10.42 -9.61 -9.04
CA VAL A 156 10.01 -8.22 -9.32
C VAL A 156 11.22 -7.31 -9.41
N ALA A 157 12.17 -7.41 -8.47
CA ALA A 157 13.40 -6.62 -8.45
C ALA A 157 14.23 -6.81 -9.74
N GLY A 158 14.29 -8.02 -10.29
CA GLY A 158 14.96 -8.30 -11.56
C GLY A 158 14.30 -7.68 -12.81
N ARG A 159 13.12 -7.10 -12.69
CA ARG A 159 12.33 -6.55 -13.80
C ARG A 159 12.18 -5.02 -13.78
N VAL A 160 12.68 -4.36 -12.75
CA VAL A 160 12.47 -2.92 -12.51
C VAL A 160 13.79 -2.18 -12.36
N ASP A 161 13.79 -0.87 -12.53
CA ASP A 161 14.95 0.00 -12.32
C ASP A 161 15.07 0.46 -10.86
N GLY A 162 14.08 0.18 -10.04
CA GLY A 162 14.02 0.47 -8.62
C GLY A 162 12.69 0.03 -8.04
N LEU A 163 12.66 -0.23 -6.74
CA LEU A 163 11.53 -0.86 -6.06
C LEU A 163 11.15 -0.12 -4.78
N ALA A 164 9.89 0.31 -4.68
CA ALA A 164 9.29 0.75 -3.44
C ALA A 164 8.61 -0.45 -2.75
N VAL A 165 8.81 -0.59 -1.44
CA VAL A 165 8.37 -1.76 -0.67
C VAL A 165 7.59 -1.28 0.55
N PHE A 166 6.38 -1.80 0.74
CA PHE A 166 5.63 -1.61 1.98
C PHE A 166 6.24 -2.47 3.10
N PRO A 167 6.06 -2.08 4.38
CA PRO A 167 6.52 -2.89 5.49
C PRO A 167 5.81 -4.25 5.51
N ASN A 168 6.52 -5.26 6.00
CA ASN A 168 5.98 -6.59 6.25
C ASN A 168 6.45 -7.09 7.60
N GLU A 169 5.57 -7.75 8.31
CA GLU A 169 5.86 -8.47 9.55
C GLU A 169 6.90 -9.58 9.36
N PHE A 170 7.02 -10.11 8.13
CA PHE A 170 7.92 -11.22 7.75
C PHE A 170 9.28 -10.78 7.19
N THR A 171 9.61 -9.50 7.21
CA THR A 171 10.84 -8.97 6.58
C THR A 171 12.15 -9.47 7.22
N SER A 172 12.12 -10.11 8.38
CA SER A 172 13.31 -10.66 9.03
C SER A 172 13.97 -11.81 8.26
N THR A 173 13.30 -12.42 7.29
CA THR A 173 13.81 -13.57 6.50
C THR A 173 14.12 -13.21 5.05
N MET A 174 13.86 -11.98 4.61
CA MET A 174 14.01 -11.59 3.21
C MET A 174 15.40 -11.10 2.83
N PRO A 175 15.83 -11.31 1.57
CA PRO A 175 17.12 -10.86 1.07
C PRO A 175 17.14 -9.35 0.78
N LEU A 176 16.43 -8.50 1.58
CA LEU A 176 16.34 -7.06 1.34
C LEU A 176 17.71 -6.39 1.34
N GLU A 177 18.62 -6.81 2.22
CA GLU A 177 19.99 -6.29 2.23
C GLU A 177 20.71 -6.53 0.89
N ALA A 178 20.54 -7.72 0.31
CA ALA A 178 21.12 -8.04 -1.00
C ALA A 178 20.46 -7.24 -2.12
N LEU A 179 19.14 -7.04 -2.06
CA LEU A 179 18.40 -6.23 -3.02
C LEU A 179 18.81 -4.76 -2.94
N CYS A 180 18.99 -4.19 -1.74
CA CYS A 180 19.45 -2.80 -1.53
C CYS A 180 20.84 -2.54 -2.14
N ARG A 181 21.66 -3.58 -2.31
CA ARG A 181 22.96 -3.49 -3.00
C ARG A 181 22.88 -3.64 -4.51
N SER A 182 21.75 -4.12 -5.02
CA SER A 182 21.59 -4.47 -6.44
C SER A 182 20.78 -3.44 -7.22
N ILE A 183 19.74 -2.88 -6.61
CA ILE A 183 18.88 -1.84 -7.19
C ILE A 183 18.50 -0.83 -6.11
N PRO A 184 18.07 0.40 -6.48
CA PRO A 184 17.55 1.35 -5.51
C PRO A 184 16.25 0.84 -4.88
N ILE A 185 16.21 0.83 -3.54
CA ILE A 185 15.05 0.43 -2.75
C ILE A 185 14.53 1.64 -1.95
N VAL A 186 13.22 1.85 -1.98
CA VAL A 186 12.51 2.76 -1.07
C VAL A 186 11.66 1.94 -0.12
N ARG A 187 11.86 2.13 1.19
CA ARG A 187 11.06 1.49 2.23
C ARG A 187 10.01 2.47 2.73
N LEU A 188 8.75 2.09 2.57
CA LEU A 188 7.59 2.90 2.94
C LEU A 188 7.20 2.60 4.39
N SER A 189 6.71 3.60 5.12
CA SER A 189 6.27 3.47 6.52
C SER A 189 7.32 2.86 7.46
N GLU A 190 8.57 3.17 7.18
CA GLU A 190 9.73 2.79 7.99
C GLU A 190 10.70 3.98 8.13
N GLY A 191 11.42 4.05 9.24
CA GLY A 191 12.30 5.19 9.51
C GLY A 191 13.63 4.86 10.18
N ASP A 192 13.87 3.63 10.63
CA ASP A 192 14.99 3.24 11.48
C ASP A 192 15.90 2.12 10.94
N GLY A 193 15.69 1.69 9.69
CA GLY A 193 16.55 0.69 9.05
C GLY A 193 17.97 1.20 8.76
N ASP A 194 18.94 0.30 8.73
CA ASP A 194 20.37 0.58 8.51
C ASP A 194 20.87 0.18 7.11
N GLU A 195 20.04 -0.49 6.31
CA GLU A 195 20.39 -0.87 4.94
C GLU A 195 20.49 0.38 4.04
N PRO A 196 21.32 0.34 3.00
CA PRO A 196 21.48 1.45 2.05
C PRO A 196 20.25 1.58 1.16
N ALA A 197 19.21 2.20 1.71
CA ALA A 197 17.90 2.43 1.09
C ALA A 197 17.37 3.83 1.45
N ALA A 198 16.36 4.30 0.75
CA ALA A 198 15.57 5.44 1.21
C ALA A 198 14.41 4.97 2.08
N TYR A 199 14.23 5.60 3.22
CA TYR A 199 13.17 5.33 4.19
C TYR A 199 12.21 6.51 4.22
N ILE A 200 10.94 6.25 4.00
CA ILE A 200 9.90 7.28 4.06
C ILE A 200 8.93 6.93 5.19
N SER A 201 8.89 7.78 6.21
CA SER A 201 7.94 7.68 7.31
C SER A 201 7.11 8.95 7.46
N CYS A 202 6.05 8.88 8.25
CA CYS A 202 5.29 10.04 8.67
C CYS A 202 5.69 10.48 10.08
N ASP A 203 5.35 11.71 10.45
CA ASP A 203 5.62 12.26 11.78
C ASP A 203 4.59 11.74 12.79
N ASN A 204 4.76 10.48 13.19
CA ASN A 204 3.89 9.79 14.13
C ASN A 204 3.80 10.52 15.48
N GLU A 205 4.94 11.06 15.95
CA GLU A 205 5.00 11.76 17.23
C GLU A 205 4.16 13.05 17.23
N THR A 206 4.37 13.90 16.23
CA THR A 206 3.55 15.13 16.12
C THR A 206 2.07 14.79 15.95
N GLY A 207 1.73 13.76 15.16
CA GLY A 207 0.34 13.33 14.96
C GLY A 207 -0.32 12.90 16.27
N MET A 208 0.31 12.02 17.02
CA MET A 208 -0.21 11.54 18.30
C MET A 208 -0.28 12.67 19.33
N ASN A 209 0.70 13.56 19.36
CA ASN A 209 0.68 14.70 20.28
C ASN A 209 -0.49 15.63 19.98
N GLN A 210 -0.77 15.96 18.71
CA GLN A 210 -1.93 16.77 18.32
C GLN A 210 -3.25 16.11 18.72
N LEU A 211 -3.37 14.80 18.48
CA LEU A 211 -4.57 14.03 18.83
C LEU A 211 -4.83 14.04 20.33
N ILE A 212 -3.81 13.72 21.13
CA ILE A 212 -3.95 13.66 22.61
C ILE A 212 -4.20 15.05 23.20
N ASP A 213 -3.52 16.10 22.70
CA ASP A 213 -3.80 17.48 23.13
C ASP A 213 -5.26 17.84 22.86
N HIS A 214 -5.80 17.51 21.68
CA HIS A 214 -7.20 17.74 21.36
C HIS A 214 -8.14 16.99 22.31
N LEU A 215 -7.91 15.69 22.56
CA LEU A 215 -8.76 14.89 23.45
C LEU A 215 -8.74 15.40 24.90
N VAL A 216 -7.58 15.76 25.40
CA VAL A 216 -7.43 16.26 26.78
C VAL A 216 -7.94 17.70 26.92
N ASP A 217 -7.48 18.58 26.05
CA ASP A 217 -7.70 20.03 26.25
C ASP A 217 -9.10 20.48 25.79
N VAL A 218 -9.73 19.78 24.84
CA VAL A 218 -11.07 20.11 24.31
C VAL A 218 -12.15 19.24 24.95
N HIS A 219 -11.89 17.93 25.10
CA HIS A 219 -12.90 16.98 25.59
C HIS A 219 -12.71 16.54 27.04
N GLY A 220 -11.61 16.95 27.69
CA GLY A 220 -11.35 16.61 29.09
C GLY A 220 -11.08 15.09 29.29
N VAL A 221 -10.61 14.40 28.29
CA VAL A 221 -10.31 12.96 28.36
C VAL A 221 -9.10 12.72 29.23
N HIS A 222 -9.22 11.84 30.23
CA HIS A 222 -8.14 11.49 31.17
C HIS A 222 -7.79 10.00 31.16
N ASP A 223 -8.65 9.17 30.56
CA ASP A 223 -8.48 7.73 30.43
C ASP A 223 -8.63 7.30 28.97
N MET A 224 -7.57 6.75 28.41
CA MET A 224 -7.54 6.34 27.02
C MET A 224 -6.65 5.12 26.80
N GLU A 225 -7.04 4.27 25.84
CA GLU A 225 -6.31 3.08 25.44
C GLU A 225 -5.94 3.15 23.96
N PHE A 226 -4.82 2.49 23.63
CA PHE A 226 -4.42 2.29 22.27
C PHE A 226 -4.91 0.92 21.78
N VAL A 227 -5.46 0.84 20.57
CA VAL A 227 -5.97 -0.40 19.99
C VAL A 227 -5.21 -0.73 18.70
N GLY A 228 -4.64 -1.92 18.65
CA GLY A 228 -3.96 -2.46 17.48
C GLY A 228 -2.56 -3.01 17.75
N SER A 229 -2.08 -3.83 16.83
CA SER A 229 -0.78 -4.49 16.93
C SER A 229 0.41 -3.53 16.87
N LEU A 230 1.52 -3.91 17.52
CA LEU A 230 2.81 -3.23 17.48
C LEU A 230 3.81 -3.86 16.49
N ASP A 231 3.36 -4.70 15.57
CA ASP A 231 4.23 -5.46 14.66
C ASP A 231 4.97 -4.58 13.64
N ASN A 232 4.40 -3.40 13.31
CA ASN A 232 5.01 -2.49 12.36
C ASN A 232 5.63 -1.25 13.01
N TYR A 233 6.52 -0.58 12.27
CA TYR A 233 7.23 0.63 12.70
C TYR A 233 6.27 1.74 13.16
N ASP A 234 5.27 2.06 12.35
CA ASP A 234 4.38 3.19 12.61
C ASP A 234 3.55 2.99 13.88
N SER A 235 2.97 1.81 14.09
CA SER A 235 2.18 1.50 15.30
C SER A 235 3.03 1.56 16.57
N ARG A 236 4.24 1.01 16.54
CA ARG A 236 5.19 1.13 17.67
C ARG A 236 5.49 2.58 18.02
N HIS A 237 5.75 3.42 17.01
CA HIS A 237 6.05 4.83 17.23
C HIS A 237 4.83 5.62 17.68
N ARG A 238 3.63 5.33 17.16
CA ARG A 238 2.36 5.91 17.63
C ARG A 238 2.10 5.58 19.09
N PHE A 239 2.22 4.32 19.47
CA PHE A 239 2.04 3.89 20.86
C PHE A 239 3.10 4.50 21.79
N ALA A 240 4.37 4.50 21.40
CA ALA A 240 5.43 5.15 22.16
C ALA A 240 5.20 6.65 22.35
N ALA A 241 4.77 7.37 21.31
CA ALA A 241 4.42 8.78 21.37
C ALA A 241 3.22 9.03 22.30
N MET A 242 2.17 8.19 22.21
CA MET A 242 1.03 8.25 23.14
C MET A 242 1.50 8.13 24.59
N ARG A 243 2.28 7.08 24.91
CA ARG A 243 2.78 6.86 26.28
C ARG A 243 3.62 8.04 26.79
N ALA A 244 4.51 8.57 25.96
CA ALA A 244 5.33 9.72 26.30
C ALA A 244 4.45 10.96 26.59
N LYS A 245 3.46 11.23 25.76
CA LYS A 245 2.54 12.37 25.91
C LYS A 245 1.66 12.27 27.13
N LEU A 246 1.09 11.09 27.40
CA LEU A 246 0.29 10.84 28.61
C LEU A 246 1.12 11.03 29.89
N LYS A 247 2.34 10.52 29.90
CA LYS A 247 3.29 10.73 31.01
C LYS A 247 3.55 12.23 31.24
N MET A 248 3.77 13.00 30.18
CA MET A 248 3.99 14.45 30.28
C MET A 248 2.76 15.19 30.86
N LYS A 249 1.55 14.72 30.53
CA LYS A 249 0.29 15.29 31.07
C LYS A 249 -0.08 14.75 32.45
N GLY A 250 0.70 13.83 33.04
CA GLY A 250 0.41 13.22 34.34
C GLY A 250 -0.82 12.31 34.32
N LEU A 251 -1.17 11.74 33.17
CA LEU A 251 -2.30 10.85 32.99
C LEU A 251 -1.87 9.37 33.11
N ARG A 252 -2.84 8.47 33.26
CA ARG A 252 -2.60 7.03 33.22
C ARG A 252 -1.93 6.65 31.91
N VAL A 253 -0.87 5.85 31.98
CA VAL A 253 -0.13 5.37 30.82
C VAL A 253 -0.39 3.87 30.69
N PRO A 254 -0.99 3.40 29.59
CA PRO A 254 -1.18 1.97 29.35
C PRO A 254 0.18 1.28 29.16
N ASP A 255 0.32 0.06 29.69
CA ASP A 255 1.54 -0.73 29.55
C ASP A 255 1.62 -1.42 28.19
N LEU A 256 0.51 -1.97 27.74
CA LEU A 256 0.33 -2.66 26.47
C LEU A 256 -0.89 -2.07 25.74
N PRO A 257 -0.94 -2.14 24.41
CA PRO A 257 -2.16 -1.85 23.68
C PRO A 257 -3.23 -2.90 23.96
N LEU A 258 -4.49 -2.55 23.71
CA LEU A 258 -5.57 -3.53 23.56
C LEU A 258 -5.38 -4.27 22.23
N ASP A 259 -5.59 -5.57 22.25
CA ASP A 259 -5.52 -6.42 21.05
C ASP A 259 -4.17 -6.35 20.32
N ASP A 260 -3.08 -6.38 21.10
CA ASP A 260 -1.73 -6.63 20.58
C ASP A 260 -1.59 -8.12 20.22
N SER A 261 -2.34 -8.55 19.22
CA SER A 261 -2.32 -9.95 18.76
C SER A 261 -1.01 -10.24 18.02
N VAL A 262 0.00 -10.69 18.74
CA VAL A 262 1.29 -11.17 18.22
C VAL A 262 1.15 -12.49 17.44
N SER A 263 -0.02 -12.99 17.23
CA SER A 263 -0.19 -14.29 16.58
C SER A 263 -1.47 -14.38 15.77
N GLY A 264 -1.34 -14.68 14.52
CA GLY A 264 -2.33 -15.10 13.53
C GLY A 264 -3.48 -16.03 13.98
N THR A 265 -4.01 -15.84 15.18
CA THR A 265 -5.27 -16.39 15.61
C THR A 265 -6.37 -15.43 15.21
N HIS A 266 -7.40 -15.93 14.52
CA HIS A 266 -8.56 -15.17 13.99
C HIS A 266 -9.49 -14.61 15.09
N GLU A 267 -9.04 -14.46 16.31
CA GLU A 267 -9.80 -13.89 17.42
C GLU A 267 -9.44 -12.39 17.55
N TRP A 268 -10.00 -11.60 16.64
CA TRP A 268 -9.87 -10.15 16.64
C TRP A 268 -10.64 -9.53 17.81
N PHE A 269 -10.01 -8.57 18.52
CA PHE A 269 -10.65 -7.74 19.54
C PHE A 269 -11.15 -8.51 20.80
N VAL A 270 -10.47 -9.58 21.18
CA VAL A 270 -10.81 -10.32 22.41
C VAL A 270 -10.69 -9.41 23.63
N ASP A 271 -9.57 -8.70 23.78
CA ASP A 271 -9.32 -7.80 24.90
C ASP A 271 -10.34 -6.64 24.92
N LEU A 272 -10.70 -6.10 23.76
CA LEU A 272 -11.73 -5.06 23.65
C LEU A 272 -13.10 -5.60 24.07
N CYS A 273 -13.49 -6.78 23.63
CA CYS A 273 -14.75 -7.43 24.02
C CYS A 273 -14.80 -7.68 25.53
N GLU A 274 -13.70 -8.16 26.15
CA GLU A 274 -13.61 -8.33 27.61
C GLU A 274 -13.76 -7.00 28.36
N VAL A 275 -13.19 -5.92 27.87
CA VAL A 275 -13.31 -4.60 28.46
C VAL A 275 -14.75 -4.08 28.36
N ILE A 276 -15.43 -4.31 27.23
CA ILE A 276 -16.85 -3.95 27.01
C ILE A 276 -17.74 -4.74 27.98
N ASP A 277 -17.61 -6.07 28.02
CA ASP A 277 -18.42 -6.95 28.85
C ASP A 277 -18.25 -6.67 30.35
N ALA A 278 -17.06 -6.27 30.75
CA ALA A 278 -16.77 -5.86 32.12
C ALA A 278 -17.26 -4.44 32.48
N GLY A 279 -17.82 -3.69 31.54
CA GLY A 279 -18.23 -2.31 31.72
C GLY A 279 -17.08 -1.36 32.06
N ARG A 280 -15.87 -1.63 31.57
CA ARG A 280 -14.63 -0.90 31.88
C ARG A 280 -14.06 -0.14 30.69
N LEU A 281 -14.94 0.29 29.76
CA LEU A 281 -14.51 1.08 28.60
C LEU A 281 -13.77 2.34 29.05
N PRO A 282 -12.63 2.69 28.43
CA PRO A 282 -11.99 3.98 28.64
C PRO A 282 -12.84 5.11 28.04
N GLN A 283 -12.48 6.35 28.34
CA GLN A 283 -13.15 7.50 27.72
C GLN A 283 -12.85 7.64 26.21
N ALA A 284 -11.68 7.16 25.77
CA ALA A 284 -11.29 7.19 24.37
C ALA A 284 -10.47 5.96 23.96
N LEU A 285 -10.72 5.48 22.75
CA LEU A 285 -9.94 4.46 22.05
C LEU A 285 -9.16 5.12 20.91
N LEU A 286 -7.85 5.00 20.94
CA LEU A 286 -6.94 5.52 19.93
C LEU A 286 -6.46 4.33 19.07
N CYS A 287 -7.06 4.16 17.90
CA CYS A 287 -6.72 3.06 17.02
C CYS A 287 -5.40 3.31 16.27
N ALA A 288 -4.61 2.26 16.10
CA ALA A 288 -3.34 2.31 15.39
C ALA A 288 -3.49 2.84 13.95
N THR A 289 -4.60 2.50 13.28
CA THR A 289 -4.93 2.92 11.91
C THR A 289 -6.42 3.27 11.79
N ASP A 290 -6.81 3.92 10.70
CA ASP A 290 -8.23 4.10 10.38
C ASP A 290 -8.92 2.74 10.10
N GLN A 291 -8.19 1.79 9.52
CA GLN A 291 -8.68 0.44 9.27
C GLN A 291 -9.09 -0.23 10.60
N THR A 292 -8.20 -0.23 11.58
CA THR A 292 -8.49 -0.71 12.95
C THR A 292 -9.70 0.03 13.56
N ALA A 293 -9.79 1.35 13.36
CA ALA A 293 -10.91 2.12 13.87
C ALA A 293 -12.26 1.71 13.25
N PHE A 294 -12.29 1.32 11.99
CA PHE A 294 -13.50 0.83 11.34
C PHE A 294 -13.97 -0.50 11.94
N GLU A 295 -13.05 -1.38 12.22
CA GLU A 295 -13.31 -2.67 12.87
C GLU A 295 -13.82 -2.46 14.29
N VAL A 296 -13.12 -1.67 15.09
CA VAL A 296 -13.53 -1.29 16.44
C VAL A 296 -14.93 -0.65 16.43
N MET A 297 -15.22 0.23 15.46
CA MET A 297 -16.55 0.85 15.34
C MET A 297 -17.64 -0.20 15.09
N SER A 298 -17.35 -1.26 14.33
CA SER A 298 -18.29 -2.36 14.14
C SER A 298 -18.53 -3.13 15.44
N VAL A 299 -17.45 -3.49 16.15
CA VAL A 299 -17.54 -4.19 17.44
C VAL A 299 -18.34 -3.38 18.47
N LEU A 300 -18.03 -2.09 18.60
CA LEU A 300 -18.76 -1.19 19.52
C LEU A 300 -20.25 -1.10 19.17
N ARG A 301 -20.58 -0.95 17.89
CA ARG A 301 -21.97 -0.90 17.41
C ARG A 301 -22.72 -2.20 17.74
N ASP A 302 -22.10 -3.35 17.48
CA ASP A 302 -22.72 -4.67 17.70
C ASP A 302 -22.91 -4.95 19.20
N ALA A 303 -22.06 -4.37 20.05
CA ALA A 303 -22.20 -4.36 21.51
C ALA A 303 -23.18 -3.27 22.05
N GLY A 304 -23.77 -2.44 21.17
CA GLY A 304 -24.68 -1.36 21.58
C GLY A 304 -23.97 -0.14 22.19
N VAL A 305 -22.67 -0.03 22.07
CA VAL A 305 -21.87 1.11 22.58
C VAL A 305 -21.91 2.24 21.57
N ARG A 306 -22.23 3.44 22.02
CA ARG A 306 -22.41 4.63 21.17
C ARG A 306 -21.12 5.44 21.08
N VAL A 307 -20.72 5.76 19.86
CA VAL A 307 -19.61 6.67 19.56
C VAL A 307 -20.21 8.02 19.11
N PRO A 308 -19.88 9.14 19.73
CA PRO A 308 -18.89 9.37 20.81
C PRO A 308 -19.49 9.35 22.23
N GLN A 309 -20.79 9.05 22.42
CA GLN A 309 -21.50 9.31 23.69
C GLN A 309 -20.99 8.43 24.84
N ASP A 310 -20.65 7.18 24.57
CA ASP A 310 -20.18 6.22 25.57
C ASP A 310 -18.64 6.05 25.52
N VAL A 311 -18.03 6.19 24.32
CA VAL A 311 -16.59 6.17 24.10
C VAL A 311 -16.23 7.02 22.88
N ILE A 312 -15.16 7.80 22.97
CA ILE A 312 -14.57 8.49 21.83
C ILE A 312 -13.73 7.48 21.01
N LEU A 313 -13.81 7.55 19.69
CA LEU A 313 -13.03 6.73 18.79
C LEU A 313 -12.21 7.58 17.83
N THR A 314 -10.92 7.26 17.69
CA THR A 314 -10.02 7.97 16.78
C THR A 314 -9.17 6.98 15.98
N GLY A 315 -8.75 7.41 14.80
CA GLY A 315 -7.86 6.63 13.94
C GLY A 315 -6.55 7.36 13.61
N PHE A 316 -5.82 6.77 12.70
CA PHE A 316 -4.63 7.33 12.08
C PHE A 316 -4.61 6.87 10.62
N ASP A 317 -4.23 7.71 9.66
CA ASP A 317 -4.07 7.63 8.21
C ASP A 317 -4.91 8.70 7.50
N GLY A 318 -6.14 8.93 7.95
CA GLY A 318 -7.07 9.89 7.38
C GLY A 318 -7.62 9.44 6.03
N VAL A 319 -7.82 8.14 5.82
CA VAL A 319 -8.34 7.59 4.56
C VAL A 319 -9.75 8.10 4.27
N LEU A 320 -10.10 8.12 2.97
CA LEU A 320 -11.36 8.71 2.51
C LEU A 320 -12.60 8.07 3.17
N ALA A 321 -12.57 6.77 3.42
CA ALA A 321 -13.68 6.03 4.02
C ALA A 321 -14.12 6.60 5.38
N GLY A 322 -13.20 7.14 6.19
CA GLY A 322 -13.51 7.76 7.46
C GLY A 322 -14.42 9.01 7.38
N GLN A 323 -14.58 9.59 6.19
CA GLN A 323 -15.46 10.74 5.94
C GLN A 323 -16.93 10.35 5.71
N VAL A 324 -17.19 9.12 5.33
CA VAL A 324 -18.55 8.65 4.98
C VAL A 324 -19.18 7.78 6.06
N LEU A 325 -18.45 7.49 7.13
CA LEU A 325 -18.97 6.78 8.30
C LEU A 325 -19.96 7.63 9.12
N THR A 326 -20.70 6.95 9.99
CA THR A 326 -21.58 7.61 10.99
C THR A 326 -21.31 7.00 12.37
N PRO A 327 -20.68 7.79 13.27
CA PRO A 327 -20.12 9.13 13.05
C PRO A 327 -18.88 9.14 12.12
N THR A 328 -18.60 10.31 11.52
CA THR A 328 -17.37 10.51 10.73
C THR A 328 -16.14 10.42 11.64
N LEU A 329 -15.08 9.77 11.17
CA LEU A 329 -13.91 9.44 12.00
C LEU A 329 -12.95 10.62 12.18
N THR A 330 -12.69 11.00 13.43
CA THR A 330 -11.56 11.84 13.83
C THR A 330 -10.28 11.05 13.69
N THR A 331 -9.28 11.62 13.00
CA THR A 331 -8.07 10.87 12.62
C THR A 331 -6.89 11.82 12.39
N VAL A 332 -5.69 11.27 12.38
CA VAL A 332 -4.48 11.96 11.93
C VAL A 332 -4.25 11.66 10.46
N ARG A 333 -4.38 12.67 9.59
CA ARG A 333 -4.17 12.52 8.15
C ARG A 333 -2.68 12.45 7.82
N GLN A 334 -2.27 11.37 7.19
CA GLN A 334 -1.01 11.22 6.49
C GLN A 334 -1.13 11.70 5.04
N PRO A 335 -0.08 12.28 4.44
CA PRO A 335 -0.11 12.66 3.03
C PRO A 335 0.19 11.45 2.13
N LEU A 336 -0.71 10.45 2.10
CA LEU A 336 -0.48 9.14 1.49
C LEU A 336 -0.14 9.20 0.00
N GLU A 337 -0.86 10.02 -0.78
CA GLU A 337 -0.51 10.22 -2.19
C GLU A 337 0.90 10.84 -2.35
N LEU A 338 1.27 11.79 -1.48
CA LEU A 338 2.61 12.40 -1.51
C LEU A 338 3.70 11.37 -1.15
N LEU A 339 3.39 10.45 -0.22
CA LEU A 339 4.30 9.36 0.14
C LEU A 339 4.62 8.49 -1.08
N GLY A 340 3.60 8.08 -1.83
CA GLY A 340 3.78 7.34 -3.08
C GLY A 340 4.50 8.14 -4.16
N GLN A 341 4.17 9.43 -4.33
CA GLN A 341 4.84 10.31 -5.28
C GLN A 341 6.33 10.48 -4.95
N LEU A 342 6.65 10.67 -3.67
CA LEU A 342 8.04 10.80 -3.22
C LEU A 342 8.83 9.52 -3.49
N ALA A 343 8.24 8.35 -3.21
CA ALA A 343 8.88 7.07 -3.49
C ALA A 343 9.23 6.91 -4.97
N ALA A 344 8.28 7.14 -5.86
CA ALA A 344 8.51 7.05 -7.30
C ALA A 344 9.55 8.06 -7.79
N ARG A 345 9.53 9.27 -7.23
CA ARG A 345 10.49 10.32 -7.53
C ARG A 345 11.92 9.94 -7.14
N LEU A 346 12.11 9.47 -5.91
CA LEU A 346 13.41 9.07 -5.40
C LEU A 346 14.01 7.93 -6.23
N LEU A 347 13.20 6.91 -6.56
CA LEU A 347 13.64 5.80 -7.42
C LEU A 347 14.04 6.26 -8.81
N ASP A 348 13.29 7.18 -9.41
CA ASP A 348 13.60 7.71 -10.75
C ASP A 348 14.89 8.54 -10.75
N GLU A 349 15.13 9.34 -9.70
CA GLU A 349 16.31 10.19 -9.54
C GLU A 349 17.58 9.35 -9.29
N GLN A 350 17.48 8.17 -8.70
CA GLN A 350 18.58 7.22 -8.53
C GLN A 350 18.99 6.54 -9.86
N ALA A 351 18.15 6.59 -10.88
CA ALA A 351 18.45 6.09 -12.23
C ALA A 351 18.93 4.63 -12.30
N GLY A 352 18.50 3.79 -11.37
CA GLY A 352 18.88 2.39 -11.26
C GLY A 352 20.08 2.10 -10.33
N GLU A 353 20.75 3.13 -9.82
CA GLU A 353 21.90 2.97 -8.92
C GLU A 353 21.43 2.82 -7.46
N PRO A 354 21.96 1.83 -6.71
CA PRO A 354 21.66 1.68 -5.29
C PRO A 354 22.10 2.88 -4.45
N TRP A 355 21.45 3.10 -3.30
CA TRP A 355 21.94 4.06 -2.32
C TRP A 355 23.26 3.61 -1.69
N GLY A 356 24.17 4.56 -1.44
CA GLY A 356 25.43 4.28 -0.74
C GLY A 356 25.28 4.20 0.79
N LYS A 357 24.19 4.72 1.33
CA LYS A 357 23.88 4.80 2.77
C LYS A 357 22.38 4.98 2.97
N PRO A 358 21.86 4.75 4.20
CA PRO A 358 20.46 5.06 4.51
C PRO A 358 20.14 6.54 4.32
N GLU A 359 19.03 6.84 3.64
CA GLU A 359 18.46 8.19 3.53
C GLU A 359 17.05 8.19 4.14
N ARG A 360 16.74 9.19 4.97
CA ARG A 360 15.49 9.23 5.74
C ARG A 360 14.68 10.46 5.42
N PHE A 361 13.42 10.25 5.10
CA PHE A 361 12.43 11.29 4.77
C PHE A 361 11.25 11.16 5.72
N ARG A 362 10.89 12.27 6.38
CA ARG A 362 9.75 12.32 7.30
C ARG A 362 8.72 13.28 6.76
N LEU A 363 7.51 12.79 6.51
CA LEU A 363 6.40 13.59 5.99
C LEU A 363 5.55 14.15 7.14
N PRO A 364 5.11 15.42 7.04
CA PRO A 364 4.25 16.02 8.05
C PRO A 364 2.85 15.39 8.02
N VAL A 365 2.19 15.39 9.17
CA VAL A 365 0.81 14.93 9.35
C VAL A 365 -0.09 16.03 9.90
N LYS A 366 -1.40 15.82 9.87
CA LYS A 366 -2.37 16.81 10.35
C LYS A 366 -3.55 16.13 11.05
N LEU A 367 -3.90 16.58 12.25
CA LEU A 367 -5.14 16.18 12.90
C LEU A 367 -6.35 16.66 12.10
N ILE A 368 -7.30 15.76 11.86
CA ILE A 368 -8.61 16.02 11.26
C ILE A 368 -9.68 15.67 12.27
N VAL A 369 -10.26 16.68 12.85
CA VAL A 369 -11.34 16.58 13.85
C VAL A 369 -12.68 16.35 13.14
N ARG A 370 -13.46 15.37 13.64
CA ARG A 370 -14.77 14.99 13.09
C ARG A 370 -15.71 14.47 14.19
N GLY A 371 -16.84 13.88 13.80
CA GLY A 371 -17.93 13.48 14.70
C GLY A 371 -17.59 12.42 15.75
N SER A 372 -16.62 11.52 15.51
CA SER A 372 -16.32 10.42 16.42
C SER A 372 -15.63 10.83 17.74
N CYS A 373 -15.17 12.08 17.85
CA CYS A 373 -14.72 12.65 19.12
C CYS A 373 -15.76 13.57 19.80
N GLY A 374 -16.88 13.85 19.12
CA GLY A 374 -17.95 14.70 19.69
C GLY A 374 -17.89 16.16 19.21
N CYS A 375 -17.04 16.48 18.23
CA CYS A 375 -17.01 17.81 17.59
C CYS A 375 -18.02 17.98 16.45
#